data_77dfbd456a1afae4313238198411d969
#
_entry.id   77dfbd456a1afae4313238198411d969
#
_cell.length_a   1.000
_cell.length_b   1.000
_cell.length_c   1.000
_cell.angle_alpha   90.00
_cell.angle_beta   90.00
_cell.angle_gamma   90.00
#
_symmetry.space_group_name_H-M   'P 1'
#
loop_
_entity.id
_entity.type
_entity.pdbx_description
1 polymer ?
#
loop_
_entity_poly.entity_id
_entity_poly.type
_entity_poly.pdbx_seq_one_letter_code
_entity_poly.pdbx_strand_id
1 'polypeptide(L)'
;MKKLNRRKFLQSSGGALAVTMSLRPAARATTVSGPPLVPSQTEMTIRPLAADEGKKPLRLGLIVGIGKDPDAALAKVHELGLPTSQIFADEFDADVVSRLRQALDKYQNEPTSVVVGGPGKEVWDFYQGPLTIGLTPKATRAARVAHIKKASDFAKQCGISAVQTHCGFIPENPNDPVYKELITVMRDVVGYCKRSGQNFRYETGQETPITLIRAMGDVGLDNQGVNFDLANLILYGKANPVDAIELLGPYVQGIHAKDGMWPTNPKQLGEEVPIGKGKVDFRRIIERLKQLNYRGAVTIEREISGPQQLEDVRAEKTYLEKLIG
;
A
#
# COMPACT_ATOMS: atom_id res chain seq x y z
N MET A 1 -25.33 6.54 38.10
CA MET A 1 -23.87 6.47 37.85
C MET A 1 -23.28 7.89 37.91
N LYS A 2 -22.49 8.20 38.94
CA LYS A 2 -21.95 9.56 39.19
C LYS A 2 -20.74 9.78 38.27
N LYS A 3 -20.79 10.86 37.49
CA LYS A 3 -19.65 11.31 36.66
C LYS A 3 -18.47 11.74 37.54
N LEU A 4 -17.33 11.07 37.38
CA LEU A 4 -16.07 11.50 38.01
C LEU A 4 -15.56 12.76 37.32
N ASN A 5 -15.35 13.81 38.09
CA ASN A 5 -14.89 15.13 37.62
C ASN A 5 -13.34 15.14 37.70
N ARG A 6 -12.67 15.37 36.55
CA ARG A 6 -11.20 15.44 36.41
C ARG A 6 -10.48 16.39 37.38
N ARG A 7 -11.18 17.35 37.95
CA ARG A 7 -10.61 18.32 38.93
C ARG A 7 -10.31 17.73 40.33
N LYS A 8 -10.87 16.57 40.70
CA LYS A 8 -10.64 15.95 42.03
C LYS A 8 -9.44 15.03 42.09
N PHE A 9 -8.84 14.67 40.95
CA PHE A 9 -7.66 13.80 40.89
C PHE A 9 -6.35 14.55 41.19
N LEU A 10 -6.30 15.87 40.98
CA LEU A 10 -5.08 16.67 41.10
C LEU A 10 -4.93 17.37 42.49
N GLN A 11 -5.82 17.12 43.47
CA GLN A 11 -5.77 17.75 44.77
C GLN A 11 -5.36 16.83 45.93
N SER A 12 -4.93 15.59 45.71
CA SER A 12 -4.59 14.64 46.77
C SER A 12 -3.12 14.21 46.84
N SER A 13 -2.17 15.00 46.32
CA SER A 13 -0.72 14.71 46.47
C SER A 13 0.07 15.97 46.84
N GLY A 14 -0.26 16.54 48.01
CA GLY A 14 0.50 17.59 48.65
C GLY A 14 0.98 17.13 50.02
N GLY A 15 2.09 16.42 50.09
CA GLY A 15 2.81 16.11 51.33
C GLY A 15 4.28 16.39 51.09
N ALA A 16 4.75 17.55 51.54
CA ALA A 16 6.16 17.91 51.51
C ALA A 16 6.94 17.13 52.56
N LEU A 17 7.88 16.28 52.14
CA LEU A 17 8.97 15.80 52.98
C LEU A 17 10.27 16.40 52.43
N ALA A 18 10.84 17.31 53.20
CA ALA A 18 12.17 17.85 53.00
C ALA A 18 13.18 16.77 53.37
N VAL A 19 13.92 16.26 52.40
CA VAL A 19 15.10 15.42 52.64
C VAL A 19 16.31 16.22 52.22
N THR A 20 17.13 16.54 53.22
CA THR A 20 18.46 17.14 53.03
C THR A 20 19.38 16.13 52.41
N MET A 21 19.81 16.35 51.16
CA MET A 21 20.81 15.56 50.48
C MET A 21 22.20 16.15 50.74
N SER A 22 23.03 15.40 51.43
CA SER A 22 24.47 15.66 51.52
C SER A 22 25.15 15.29 50.20
N LEU A 23 25.90 16.23 49.63
CA LEU A 23 26.75 16.04 48.43
C LEU A 23 27.90 15.07 48.76
N ARG A 24 27.92 13.95 48.08
CA ARG A 24 29.12 13.09 47.95
C ARG A 24 29.80 13.35 46.60
N PRO A 25 31.13 13.30 46.48
CA PRO A 25 31.80 13.62 45.24
C PRO A 25 31.60 12.52 44.18
N ALA A 26 31.49 12.97 42.94
CA ALA A 26 31.26 12.16 41.75
C ALA A 26 32.33 11.06 41.58
N ALA A 27 31.89 9.83 41.53
CA ALA A 27 32.69 8.73 40.99
C ALA A 27 32.81 8.87 39.48
N ARG A 28 34.03 8.76 38.95
CA ARG A 28 34.32 8.73 37.51
C ARG A 28 33.54 7.63 36.86
N ALA A 29 32.68 8.00 35.89
CA ALA A 29 32.01 7.06 35.02
C ALA A 29 33.04 6.39 34.11
N THR A 30 33.27 5.10 34.30
CA THR A 30 33.95 4.26 33.33
C THR A 30 32.98 4.08 32.14
N THR A 31 33.34 4.63 30.99
CA THR A 31 32.65 4.39 29.72
C THR A 31 32.81 2.93 29.34
N VAL A 32 31.76 2.15 29.53
CA VAL A 32 31.64 0.83 28.92
C VAL A 32 31.26 1.08 27.45
N SER A 33 32.24 0.94 26.56
CA SER A 33 32.04 0.91 25.13
C SER A 33 31.38 -0.44 24.74
N GLY A 34 30.08 -0.52 24.83
CA GLY A 34 29.34 -1.58 24.17
C GLY A 34 29.26 -1.27 22.66
N PRO A 35 29.17 -2.29 21.80
CA PRO A 35 29.01 -2.05 20.37
C PRO A 35 27.72 -1.22 20.13
N PRO A 36 27.70 -0.34 19.13
CA PRO A 36 26.52 0.49 18.84
C PRO A 36 25.32 -0.41 18.53
N LEU A 37 24.27 -0.26 19.33
CA LEU A 37 22.99 -0.98 19.20
C LEU A 37 22.11 -0.50 18.04
N VAL A 38 22.65 0.36 17.19
CA VAL A 38 21.95 0.82 15.97
C VAL A 38 22.79 0.34 14.80
N PRO A 39 22.26 -0.56 13.93
CA PRO A 39 22.87 -0.79 12.63
C PRO A 39 22.94 0.57 11.94
N SER A 40 24.10 0.90 11.34
CA SER A 40 24.25 2.09 10.52
C SER A 40 23.02 2.16 9.60
N GLN A 41 22.41 3.35 9.51
CA GLN A 41 21.40 3.63 8.51
C GLN A 41 22.06 3.38 7.15
N THR A 42 21.93 2.15 6.65
CA THR A 42 22.18 1.86 5.25
C THR A 42 21.15 2.70 4.52
N GLU A 43 21.58 3.74 3.83
CA GLU A 43 20.71 4.54 2.97
C GLU A 43 19.93 3.54 2.11
N MET A 44 18.62 3.56 2.27
CA MET A 44 17.72 2.66 1.56
C MET A 44 17.75 3.08 0.08
N THR A 45 18.60 2.41 -0.71
CA THR A 45 18.76 2.68 -2.14
C THR A 45 17.58 2.08 -2.89
N ILE A 46 16.38 2.57 -2.61
CA ILE A 46 15.25 2.33 -3.50
C ILE A 46 15.42 3.34 -4.65
N ARG A 47 15.56 2.82 -5.87
CA ARG A 47 15.59 3.71 -7.02
C ARG A 47 14.25 4.42 -7.12
N PRO A 48 14.20 5.76 -7.08
CA PRO A 48 13.06 6.48 -7.59
C PRO A 48 12.77 5.94 -9.01
N LEU A 49 11.51 5.88 -9.40
CA LEU A 49 11.16 5.61 -10.80
C LEU A 49 12.12 6.42 -11.68
N ALA A 50 12.86 5.74 -12.53
CA ALA A 50 13.72 6.42 -13.49
C ALA A 50 12.85 7.49 -14.15
N ALA A 51 13.27 8.76 -14.03
CA ALA A 51 12.60 9.84 -14.68
C ALA A 51 12.64 9.51 -16.18
N ASP A 52 11.51 9.02 -16.70
CA ASP A 52 11.31 8.92 -18.13
C ASP A 52 11.38 10.36 -18.63
N GLU A 53 12.42 10.69 -19.39
CA GLU A 53 12.72 12.05 -19.82
C GLU A 53 11.65 12.66 -20.73
N GLY A 54 10.65 11.89 -21.10
CA GLY A 54 9.41 12.35 -21.72
C GLY A 54 8.42 12.82 -20.66
N LYS A 55 8.14 14.11 -20.62
CA LYS A 55 7.15 14.77 -19.74
C LYS A 55 5.74 14.24 -20.02
N LYS A 56 5.45 13.00 -19.63
CA LYS A 56 4.07 12.49 -19.68
C LYS A 56 3.32 13.08 -18.48
N PRO A 57 2.18 13.72 -18.69
CA PRO A 57 1.31 14.17 -17.57
C PRO A 57 0.83 12.96 -16.77
N LEU A 58 0.30 13.21 -15.57
CA LEU A 58 -0.41 12.17 -14.82
C LEU A 58 -1.51 11.57 -15.70
N ARG A 59 -1.61 10.24 -15.74
CA ARG A 59 -2.60 9.53 -16.55
C ARG A 59 -3.57 8.80 -15.64
N LEU A 60 -4.83 8.78 -16.05
CA LEU A 60 -5.83 7.98 -15.35
C LEU A 60 -5.78 6.52 -15.81
N GLY A 61 -6.19 5.64 -14.92
CA GLY A 61 -6.35 4.22 -15.18
C GLY A 61 -7.52 3.63 -14.40
N LEU A 62 -7.75 2.36 -14.60
CA LEU A 62 -8.73 1.57 -13.88
C LEU A 62 -8.11 0.26 -13.42
N ILE A 63 -8.37 -0.16 -12.19
CA ILE A 63 -8.15 -1.55 -11.80
C ILE A 63 -9.26 -2.40 -12.40
N VAL A 64 -8.90 -3.49 -13.08
CA VAL A 64 -9.86 -4.34 -13.75
C VAL A 64 -9.52 -5.82 -13.57
N GLY A 65 -10.50 -6.59 -13.12
CA GLY A 65 -10.40 -8.05 -13.08
C GLY A 65 -10.62 -8.62 -14.48
N ILE A 66 -9.63 -9.39 -14.95
CA ILE A 66 -9.70 -9.96 -16.31
C ILE A 66 -10.42 -11.31 -16.38
N GLY A 67 -10.47 -12.04 -15.25
CA GLY A 67 -11.09 -13.38 -15.23
C GLY A 67 -10.63 -14.25 -16.40
N LYS A 68 -11.60 -14.86 -17.07
CA LYS A 68 -11.36 -15.65 -18.30
C LYS A 68 -11.57 -14.85 -19.59
N ASP A 69 -11.95 -13.60 -19.52
CA ASP A 69 -12.23 -12.76 -20.70
C ASP A 69 -11.52 -11.39 -20.61
N PRO A 70 -10.20 -11.36 -20.88
CA PRO A 70 -9.45 -10.12 -20.92
C PRO A 70 -9.97 -9.11 -21.97
N ASP A 71 -10.55 -9.57 -23.08
CA ASP A 71 -11.06 -8.67 -24.13
C ASP A 71 -12.25 -7.85 -23.62
N ALA A 72 -13.23 -8.50 -22.99
CA ALA A 72 -14.37 -7.80 -22.39
C ALA A 72 -13.95 -6.84 -21.27
N ALA A 73 -12.95 -7.23 -20.45
CA ALA A 73 -12.43 -6.41 -19.38
C ALA A 73 -11.77 -5.13 -19.94
N LEU A 74 -10.92 -5.24 -20.95
CA LEU A 74 -10.22 -4.09 -21.54
C LEU A 74 -11.11 -3.26 -22.47
N ALA A 75 -12.14 -3.87 -23.12
CA ALA A 75 -13.16 -3.12 -23.82
C ALA A 75 -13.83 -2.09 -22.90
N LYS A 76 -14.19 -2.49 -21.67
CA LYS A 76 -14.75 -1.59 -20.66
C LYS A 76 -13.80 -0.44 -20.31
N VAL A 77 -12.53 -0.70 -20.14
CA VAL A 77 -11.52 0.33 -19.87
C VAL A 77 -11.40 1.31 -21.03
N HIS A 78 -11.42 0.78 -22.26
CA HIS A 78 -11.37 1.56 -23.50
C HIS A 78 -12.62 2.45 -23.67
N GLU A 79 -13.82 1.91 -23.45
CA GLU A 79 -15.09 2.67 -23.50
C GLU A 79 -15.15 3.81 -22.48
N LEU A 80 -14.47 3.65 -21.34
CA LEU A 80 -14.31 4.70 -20.33
C LEU A 80 -13.27 5.75 -20.74
N GLY A 81 -12.53 5.54 -21.83
CA GLY A 81 -11.49 6.42 -22.31
C GLY A 81 -10.30 6.50 -21.34
N LEU A 82 -9.95 5.38 -20.68
CA LEU A 82 -8.84 5.29 -19.72
C LEU A 82 -7.63 4.63 -20.40
N PRO A 83 -6.48 5.32 -20.49
CA PRO A 83 -5.32 4.83 -21.24
C PRO A 83 -4.51 3.75 -20.52
N THR A 84 -4.68 3.60 -19.21
CA THR A 84 -3.90 2.65 -18.42
C THR A 84 -4.80 1.73 -17.60
N SER A 85 -4.27 0.58 -17.21
CA SER A 85 -4.96 -0.34 -16.31
C SER A 85 -4.00 -0.98 -15.30
N GLN A 86 -4.55 -1.39 -14.16
CA GLN A 86 -3.97 -2.41 -13.31
C GLN A 86 -4.76 -3.69 -13.48
N ILE A 87 -4.07 -4.78 -13.72
CA ILE A 87 -4.68 -6.06 -14.09
C ILE A 87 -4.81 -6.94 -12.87
N PHE A 88 -6.03 -7.07 -12.32
CA PHE A 88 -6.29 -8.06 -11.30
C PHE A 88 -6.48 -9.44 -11.95
N ALA A 89 -5.63 -10.40 -11.58
CA ALA A 89 -5.62 -11.73 -12.14
C ALA A 89 -5.35 -12.80 -11.06
N ASP A 90 -6.16 -13.85 -11.09
CA ASP A 90 -6.00 -15.05 -10.24
C ASP A 90 -5.72 -16.32 -11.06
N GLU A 91 -5.93 -16.28 -12.37
CA GLU A 91 -5.64 -17.38 -13.31
C GLU A 91 -4.50 -16.95 -14.24
N PHE A 92 -3.53 -17.83 -14.45
CA PHE A 92 -2.26 -17.55 -15.15
C PHE A 92 -1.98 -18.51 -16.31
N ASP A 93 -3.04 -19.02 -16.92
CA ASP A 93 -2.92 -19.95 -18.04
C ASP A 93 -2.34 -19.29 -19.29
N ALA A 94 -1.65 -20.08 -20.12
CA ALA A 94 -1.08 -19.58 -21.36
C ALA A 94 -2.13 -19.00 -22.33
N ASP A 95 -3.36 -19.50 -22.30
CA ASP A 95 -4.48 -18.96 -23.05
C ASP A 95 -4.89 -17.56 -22.56
N VAL A 96 -4.95 -17.35 -21.23
CA VAL A 96 -5.22 -16.02 -20.64
C VAL A 96 -4.11 -15.04 -21.00
N VAL A 97 -2.83 -15.47 -20.97
CA VAL A 97 -1.69 -14.65 -21.40
C VAL A 97 -1.85 -14.18 -22.85
N SER A 98 -2.17 -15.13 -23.75
CA SER A 98 -2.32 -14.82 -25.19
C SER A 98 -3.46 -13.81 -25.43
N ARG A 99 -4.63 -14.04 -24.80
CA ARG A 99 -5.80 -13.16 -24.93
C ARG A 99 -5.59 -11.80 -24.31
N LEU A 100 -4.91 -11.74 -23.16
CA LEU A 100 -4.59 -10.45 -22.52
C LEU A 100 -3.67 -9.62 -23.41
N ARG A 101 -2.62 -10.22 -23.98
CA ARG A 101 -1.73 -9.50 -24.89
C ARG A 101 -2.48 -8.96 -26.12
N GLN A 102 -3.33 -9.79 -26.73
CA GLN A 102 -4.14 -9.39 -27.87
C GLN A 102 -5.11 -8.22 -27.52
N ALA A 103 -5.71 -8.28 -26.33
CA ALA A 103 -6.63 -7.23 -25.87
C ALA A 103 -5.87 -5.92 -25.55
N LEU A 104 -4.70 -6.00 -24.91
CA LEU A 104 -3.85 -4.84 -24.66
C LEU A 104 -3.45 -4.14 -25.96
N ASP A 105 -3.03 -4.93 -26.97
CA ASP A 105 -2.69 -4.40 -28.31
C ASP A 105 -3.90 -3.84 -29.03
N LYS A 106 -5.04 -4.54 -29.00
CA LYS A 106 -6.29 -4.11 -29.65
C LYS A 106 -6.78 -2.76 -29.12
N TYR A 107 -6.75 -2.57 -27.82
CA TYR A 107 -7.28 -1.36 -27.16
C TYR A 107 -6.20 -0.31 -26.89
N GLN A 108 -4.94 -0.57 -27.25
CA GLN A 108 -3.80 0.32 -27.00
C GLN A 108 -3.73 0.75 -25.52
N ASN A 109 -4.00 -0.20 -24.61
CA ASN A 109 -4.02 0.03 -23.18
C ASN A 109 -2.66 -0.33 -22.56
N GLU A 110 -2.14 0.53 -21.67
CA GLU A 110 -0.87 0.32 -20.97
C GLU A 110 -1.14 -0.33 -19.60
N PRO A 111 -0.78 -1.61 -19.40
CA PRO A 111 -0.89 -2.24 -18.10
C PRO A 111 0.25 -1.79 -17.19
N THR A 112 -0.07 -1.29 -16.00
CA THR A 112 0.93 -0.71 -15.08
C THR A 112 1.40 -1.68 -14.01
N SER A 113 0.61 -2.70 -13.68
CA SER A 113 0.96 -3.79 -12.78
C SER A 113 -0.02 -4.94 -12.90
N VAL A 114 0.40 -6.12 -12.44
CA VAL A 114 -0.50 -7.22 -12.08
C VAL A 114 -0.80 -7.12 -10.59
N VAL A 115 -2.07 -7.05 -10.25
CA VAL A 115 -2.58 -7.07 -8.89
C VAL A 115 -2.98 -8.49 -8.54
N VAL A 116 -2.50 -8.97 -7.41
CA VAL A 116 -2.75 -10.35 -6.97
C VAL A 116 -3.39 -10.34 -5.59
N GLY A 117 -4.46 -11.09 -5.46
CA GLY A 117 -4.95 -11.57 -4.17
C GLY A 117 -4.12 -12.76 -3.69
N GLY A 118 -4.77 -13.70 -3.09
CA GLY A 118 -4.08 -14.92 -2.69
C GLY A 118 -5.05 -16.09 -2.57
N PRO A 119 -4.55 -17.32 -2.64
CA PRO A 119 -5.38 -18.46 -2.35
C PRO A 119 -5.84 -18.43 -0.89
N GLY A 120 -7.05 -18.92 -0.68
CA GLY A 120 -7.70 -18.93 0.62
C GLY A 120 -8.65 -17.75 0.81
N LYS A 121 -9.38 -17.79 1.91
CA LYS A 121 -10.33 -16.74 2.26
C LYS A 121 -9.59 -15.50 2.73
N GLU A 122 -9.96 -14.34 2.23
CA GLU A 122 -9.60 -13.03 2.77
C GLU A 122 -10.84 -12.37 3.37
N VAL A 123 -10.71 -11.91 4.60
CA VAL A 123 -11.78 -11.23 5.33
C VAL A 123 -11.31 -9.85 5.70
N TRP A 124 -11.94 -8.84 5.11
CA TRP A 124 -11.57 -7.45 5.23
C TRP A 124 -12.25 -6.84 6.46
N ASP A 125 -11.70 -7.15 7.64
CA ASP A 125 -12.14 -6.59 8.92
C ASP A 125 -10.97 -6.51 9.92
N PHE A 126 -11.23 -5.97 11.12
CA PHE A 126 -10.21 -5.85 12.18
C PHE A 126 -9.91 -7.15 12.92
N TYR A 127 -10.77 -8.15 12.86
CA TYR A 127 -10.65 -9.38 13.63
C TYR A 127 -10.09 -10.55 12.83
N GLN A 128 -10.64 -10.78 11.66
CA GLN A 128 -10.23 -11.86 10.77
C GLN A 128 -9.16 -11.43 9.78
N GLY A 129 -9.11 -10.14 9.45
CA GLY A 129 -8.10 -9.59 8.56
C GLY A 129 -6.67 -9.97 8.93
N PRO A 130 -6.23 -9.80 10.19
CA PRO A 130 -4.90 -10.20 10.63
C PRO A 130 -4.58 -11.69 10.46
N LEU A 131 -5.62 -12.53 10.40
CA LEU A 131 -5.51 -13.98 10.25
C LEU A 131 -5.66 -14.47 8.81
N THR A 132 -6.10 -13.60 7.89
CA THR A 132 -6.52 -14.01 6.55
C THR A 132 -5.93 -13.19 5.40
N ILE A 133 -5.44 -11.97 5.63
CA ILE A 133 -4.98 -11.09 4.54
C ILE A 133 -3.45 -11.14 4.37
N GLY A 134 -3.00 -11.23 3.14
CA GLY A 134 -1.61 -11.02 2.73
C GLY A 134 -0.67 -12.14 3.15
N LEU A 135 0.59 -11.79 3.38
CA LEU A 135 1.69 -12.72 3.70
C LEU A 135 1.89 -12.94 5.21
N THR A 136 1.22 -12.15 6.04
CA THR A 136 1.34 -12.24 7.51
C THR A 136 0.80 -13.55 8.07
N PRO A 137 -0.37 -14.10 7.63
CA PRO A 137 -0.91 -15.35 8.14
C PRO A 137 -0.06 -16.55 7.77
N LYS A 138 0.46 -17.27 8.77
CA LYS A 138 1.34 -18.45 8.56
C LYS A 138 0.64 -19.57 7.78
N ALA A 139 -0.65 -19.79 8.02
CA ALA A 139 -1.41 -20.88 7.43
C ALA A 139 -1.52 -20.81 5.90
N THR A 140 -1.61 -19.62 5.33
CA THR A 140 -1.78 -19.40 3.88
C THR A 140 -0.51 -18.89 3.21
N ARG A 141 0.49 -18.49 3.97
CA ARG A 141 1.70 -17.79 3.52
C ARG A 141 2.42 -18.51 2.38
N ALA A 142 2.72 -19.79 2.54
CA ALA A 142 3.45 -20.56 1.53
C ALA A 142 2.69 -20.64 0.19
N ALA A 143 1.38 -20.87 0.25
CA ALA A 143 0.53 -20.89 -0.94
C ALA A 143 0.47 -19.53 -1.64
N ARG A 144 0.38 -18.43 -0.87
CA ARG A 144 0.38 -17.06 -1.41
C ARG A 144 1.71 -16.67 -2.02
N VAL A 145 2.82 -17.02 -1.40
CA VAL A 145 4.16 -16.85 -1.99
C VAL A 145 4.25 -17.53 -3.35
N ALA A 146 3.81 -18.79 -3.43
CA ALA A 146 3.80 -19.54 -4.70
C ALA A 146 2.89 -18.87 -5.74
N HIS A 147 1.74 -18.34 -5.32
CA HIS A 147 0.79 -17.64 -6.19
C HIS A 147 1.38 -16.33 -6.73
N ILE A 148 2.00 -15.51 -5.89
CA ILE A 148 2.64 -14.26 -6.30
C ILE A 148 3.79 -14.55 -7.31
N LYS A 149 4.56 -15.61 -7.10
CA LYS A 149 5.61 -16.02 -8.05
C LYS A 149 5.03 -16.39 -9.41
N LYS A 150 3.90 -17.12 -9.45
CA LYS A 150 3.18 -17.39 -10.70
C LYS A 150 2.65 -16.11 -11.36
N ALA A 151 2.15 -15.16 -10.57
CA ALA A 151 1.74 -13.86 -11.09
C ALA A 151 2.91 -13.05 -11.65
N SER A 152 4.11 -13.17 -11.07
CA SER A 152 5.34 -12.58 -11.63
C SER A 152 5.69 -13.21 -12.99
N ASP A 153 5.60 -14.53 -13.12
CA ASP A 153 5.83 -15.21 -14.39
C ASP A 153 4.80 -14.81 -15.45
N PHE A 154 3.52 -14.71 -15.06
CA PHE A 154 2.44 -14.22 -15.91
C PHE A 154 2.68 -12.76 -16.35
N ALA A 155 2.99 -11.88 -15.42
CA ALA A 155 3.29 -10.49 -15.71
C ALA A 155 4.45 -10.34 -16.70
N LYS A 156 5.52 -11.14 -16.54
CA LYS A 156 6.66 -11.20 -17.46
C LYS A 156 6.23 -11.62 -18.87
N GLN A 157 5.39 -12.64 -18.99
CA GLN A 157 4.88 -13.11 -20.28
C GLN A 157 4.00 -12.05 -20.97
N CYS A 158 3.27 -11.24 -20.19
CA CYS A 158 2.44 -10.14 -20.69
C CYS A 158 3.21 -8.83 -20.91
N GLY A 159 4.53 -8.78 -20.61
CA GLY A 159 5.32 -7.55 -20.71
C GLY A 159 5.03 -6.53 -19.61
N ILE A 160 4.44 -6.94 -18.48
CA ILE A 160 4.08 -6.07 -17.37
C ILE A 160 5.22 -6.01 -16.37
N SER A 161 5.68 -4.81 -16.03
CA SER A 161 6.91 -4.57 -15.28
C SER A 161 6.74 -4.54 -13.76
N ALA A 162 5.55 -4.77 -13.23
CA ALA A 162 5.30 -4.76 -11.79
C ALA A 162 4.24 -5.79 -11.36
N VAL A 163 4.43 -6.31 -10.15
CA VAL A 163 3.45 -7.12 -9.41
C VAL A 163 3.15 -6.41 -8.10
N GLN A 164 1.89 -6.39 -7.69
CA GLN A 164 1.48 -5.78 -6.44
C GLN A 164 0.51 -6.65 -5.65
N THR A 165 0.56 -6.51 -4.32
CA THR A 165 -0.37 -7.16 -3.39
C THR A 165 -0.35 -6.48 -2.03
N HIS A 166 -1.37 -6.74 -1.22
CA HIS A 166 -1.32 -6.48 0.21
C HIS A 166 -0.38 -7.46 0.93
N CYS A 167 0.51 -6.96 1.78
CA CYS A 167 1.30 -7.83 2.64
C CYS A 167 0.58 -8.22 3.92
N GLY A 168 -0.56 -7.59 4.21
CA GLY A 168 -1.36 -7.82 5.40
C GLY A 168 -0.89 -6.99 6.60
N PHE A 169 -1.32 -7.35 7.78
CA PHE A 169 -1.05 -6.63 9.02
C PHE A 169 0.40 -6.82 9.47
N ILE A 170 1.33 -6.07 8.88
CA ILE A 170 2.74 -6.09 9.27
C ILE A 170 2.85 -5.67 10.75
N PRO A 171 3.48 -6.46 11.64
CA PRO A 171 3.61 -6.09 13.03
C PRO A 171 4.33 -4.76 13.23
N GLU A 172 3.76 -3.88 14.04
CA GLU A 172 4.36 -2.57 14.38
C GLU A 172 5.67 -2.73 15.18
N ASN A 173 5.74 -3.76 16.03
CA ASN A 173 6.92 -4.08 16.81
C ASN A 173 7.93 -4.86 15.96
N PRO A 174 9.12 -4.31 15.62
CA PRO A 174 10.12 -5.02 14.83
C PRO A 174 10.78 -6.19 15.57
N ASN A 175 10.58 -6.30 16.88
CA ASN A 175 11.06 -7.45 17.68
C ASN A 175 10.07 -8.63 17.65
N ASP A 176 8.87 -8.45 17.14
CA ASP A 176 7.90 -9.53 16.98
C ASP A 176 8.48 -10.64 16.09
N PRO A 177 8.45 -11.91 16.51
CA PRO A 177 8.91 -13.03 15.68
C PRO A 177 8.21 -13.08 14.32
N VAL A 178 6.91 -12.73 14.25
CA VAL A 178 6.15 -12.69 13.00
C VAL A 178 6.70 -11.64 12.05
N TYR A 179 7.12 -10.47 12.56
CA TYR A 179 7.77 -9.45 11.74
C TYR A 179 9.03 -9.98 11.06
N LYS A 180 9.93 -10.61 11.83
CA LYS A 180 11.21 -11.15 11.29
C LYS A 180 10.99 -12.24 10.24
N GLU A 181 10.03 -13.14 10.50
CA GLU A 181 9.64 -14.15 9.52
C GLU A 181 9.09 -13.51 8.24
N LEU A 182 8.24 -12.50 8.39
CA LEU A 182 7.61 -11.81 7.26
C LEU A 182 8.66 -11.10 6.38
N ILE A 183 9.64 -10.41 6.97
CA ILE A 183 10.74 -9.78 6.21
C ILE A 183 11.48 -10.81 5.35
N THR A 184 11.73 -12.02 5.87
CA THR A 184 12.37 -13.09 5.10
C THR A 184 11.51 -13.50 3.90
N VAL A 185 10.21 -13.62 4.09
CA VAL A 185 9.24 -13.97 3.03
C VAL A 185 9.12 -12.87 2.00
N MET A 186 9.00 -11.61 2.44
CA MET A 186 8.95 -10.45 1.54
C MET A 186 10.22 -10.38 0.67
N ARG A 187 11.40 -10.60 1.27
CA ARG A 187 12.67 -10.62 0.52
C ARG A 187 12.71 -11.72 -0.54
N ASP A 188 12.15 -12.90 -0.28
CA ASP A 188 12.05 -13.99 -1.27
C ASP A 188 11.15 -13.58 -2.45
N VAL A 189 9.99 -13.03 -2.18
CA VAL A 189 9.03 -12.61 -3.23
C VAL A 189 9.59 -11.44 -4.06
N VAL A 190 10.10 -10.40 -3.39
CA VAL A 190 10.70 -9.24 -4.06
C VAL A 190 11.92 -9.65 -4.89
N GLY A 191 12.76 -10.53 -4.34
CA GLY A 191 13.92 -11.10 -5.04
C GLY A 191 13.51 -11.93 -6.26
N TYR A 192 12.39 -12.65 -6.19
CA TYR A 192 11.84 -13.36 -7.35
C TYR A 192 11.44 -12.40 -8.47
N CYS A 193 10.68 -11.36 -8.16
CA CYS A 193 10.31 -10.30 -9.10
C CYS A 193 11.55 -9.61 -9.70
N LYS A 194 12.59 -9.34 -8.89
CA LYS A 194 13.84 -8.75 -9.35
C LYS A 194 14.52 -9.58 -10.44
N ARG A 195 14.57 -10.91 -10.28
CA ARG A 195 15.14 -11.82 -11.30
C ARG A 195 14.35 -11.79 -12.61
N SER A 196 13.09 -11.43 -12.56
CA SER A 196 12.22 -11.23 -13.73
C SER A 196 12.29 -9.81 -14.31
N GLY A 197 13.13 -8.93 -13.75
CA GLY A 197 13.22 -7.51 -14.16
C GLY A 197 12.03 -6.67 -13.74
N GLN A 198 11.31 -7.09 -12.70
CA GLN A 198 10.07 -6.47 -12.25
C GLN A 198 10.22 -5.78 -10.91
N ASN A 199 9.44 -4.72 -10.71
CA ASN A 199 9.21 -4.13 -9.40
C ASN A 199 8.14 -4.92 -8.63
N PHE A 200 8.29 -4.97 -7.32
CA PHE A 200 7.25 -5.42 -6.41
C PHE A 200 6.66 -4.21 -5.68
N ARG A 201 5.34 -4.05 -5.72
CA ARG A 201 4.65 -2.92 -5.08
C ARG A 201 3.82 -3.41 -3.91
N TYR A 202 4.03 -2.77 -2.77
CA TYR A 202 3.21 -2.97 -1.56
C TYR A 202 1.98 -2.08 -1.66
N GLU A 203 0.81 -2.69 -1.59
CA GLU A 203 -0.42 -1.92 -1.50
C GLU A 203 -0.69 -1.53 -0.06
N THR A 204 -0.87 -0.22 0.17
CA THR A 204 -1.11 0.31 1.52
C THR A 204 -2.50 -0.02 2.04
N GLY A 205 -2.61 -0.15 3.37
CA GLY A 205 -3.90 -0.34 4.04
C GLY A 205 -3.82 -0.82 5.48
N GLN A 206 -3.27 -2.02 5.71
CA GLN A 206 -3.32 -2.69 7.01
C GLN A 206 -2.22 -2.25 7.97
N GLU A 207 -1.16 -1.64 7.48
CA GLU A 207 0.00 -1.15 8.24
C GLU A 207 0.07 0.37 8.23
N THR A 208 0.84 0.93 9.17
CA THR A 208 1.16 2.36 9.13
C THR A 208 2.26 2.64 8.09
N PRO A 209 2.29 3.85 7.50
CA PRO A 209 3.35 4.25 6.56
C PRO A 209 4.76 4.01 7.08
N ILE A 210 5.01 4.31 8.35
CA ILE A 210 6.34 4.13 8.94
C ILE A 210 6.71 2.65 9.13
N THR A 211 5.74 1.79 9.40
CA THR A 211 5.95 0.35 9.47
C THR A 211 6.29 -0.23 8.10
N LEU A 212 5.60 0.22 7.06
CA LEU A 212 5.90 -0.19 5.69
C LEU A 212 7.32 0.22 5.26
N ILE A 213 7.72 1.49 5.50
CA ILE A 213 9.08 1.97 5.19
C ILE A 213 10.14 1.15 5.92
N ARG A 214 9.92 0.85 7.20
CA ARG A 214 10.83 -0.01 7.98
C ARG A 214 10.94 -1.39 7.34
N ALA A 215 9.81 -2.01 7.01
CA ALA A 215 9.80 -3.33 6.40
C ALA A 215 10.51 -3.35 5.04
N MET A 216 10.29 -2.34 4.19
CA MET A 216 11.01 -2.17 2.93
C MET A 216 12.53 -2.02 3.13
N GLY A 217 12.94 -1.25 4.14
CA GLY A 217 14.35 -1.10 4.53
C GLY A 217 14.96 -2.42 4.97
N ASP A 218 14.25 -3.18 5.81
CA ASP A 218 14.71 -4.47 6.30
C ASP A 218 14.72 -5.56 5.20
N VAL A 219 13.85 -5.48 4.20
CA VAL A 219 13.93 -6.30 2.97
C VAL A 219 15.19 -5.99 2.17
N GLY A 220 15.56 -4.71 2.03
CA GLY A 220 16.86 -4.27 1.51
C GLY A 220 17.08 -4.54 0.02
N LEU A 221 16.05 -4.56 -0.81
CA LEU A 221 16.14 -4.72 -2.26
C LEU A 221 15.69 -3.43 -2.97
N ASP A 222 16.25 -3.15 -4.15
CA ASP A 222 16.06 -1.89 -4.87
C ASP A 222 14.85 -1.88 -5.83
N ASN A 223 14.22 -3.03 -6.06
CA ASN A 223 13.05 -3.19 -6.91
C ASN A 223 11.73 -3.16 -6.13
N GLN A 224 11.69 -2.40 -5.05
CA GLN A 224 10.50 -2.23 -4.22
C GLN A 224 9.84 -0.88 -4.49
N GLY A 225 8.53 -0.83 -4.36
CA GLY A 225 7.76 0.40 -4.41
C GLY A 225 6.44 0.27 -3.68
N VAL A 226 5.70 1.34 -3.67
CA VAL A 226 4.40 1.42 -3.01
C VAL A 226 3.32 1.65 -4.07
N ASN A 227 2.29 0.83 -4.07
CA ASN A 227 1.01 1.20 -4.64
C ASN A 227 0.22 1.89 -3.53
N PHE A 228 0.12 3.21 -3.63
CA PHE A 228 -0.42 4.05 -2.59
C PHE A 228 -1.94 4.12 -2.72
N ASP A 229 -2.64 3.22 -2.03
CA ASP A 229 -4.09 3.30 -1.85
C ASP A 229 -4.40 4.33 -0.77
N LEU A 230 -5.10 5.38 -1.18
CA LEU A 230 -5.39 6.54 -0.34
C LEU A 230 -6.49 6.23 0.69
N ALA A 231 -7.51 5.51 0.24
CA ALA A 231 -8.66 5.20 1.09
C ALA A 231 -8.37 4.10 2.10
N ASN A 232 -7.61 3.07 1.72
CA ASN A 232 -7.32 1.96 2.63
C ASN A 232 -6.67 2.43 3.94
N LEU A 233 -5.79 3.43 3.89
CA LEU A 233 -5.24 4.03 5.11
C LEU A 233 -6.30 4.64 6.01
N ILE A 234 -7.34 5.23 5.44
CA ILE A 234 -8.48 5.82 6.16
C ILE A 234 -9.37 4.69 6.68
N LEU A 235 -9.75 3.74 5.82
CA LEU A 235 -10.65 2.63 6.15
C LEU A 235 -10.13 1.77 7.29
N TYR A 236 -8.81 1.54 7.33
CA TYR A 236 -8.14 0.82 8.42
C TYR A 236 -7.73 1.72 9.60
N GLY A 237 -7.99 3.03 9.54
CA GLY A 237 -7.62 3.97 10.59
C GLY A 237 -6.11 4.09 10.83
N LYS A 238 -5.30 3.90 9.78
CA LYS A 238 -3.83 3.81 9.88
C LYS A 238 -3.12 5.14 9.67
N ALA A 239 -3.58 5.96 8.73
CA ALA A 239 -3.00 7.27 8.47
C ALA A 239 -3.94 8.19 7.69
N ASN A 240 -3.69 9.50 7.78
CA ASN A 240 -4.19 10.47 6.81
C ASN A 240 -3.32 10.39 5.55
N PRO A 241 -3.89 10.20 4.35
CA PRO A 241 -3.13 10.11 3.11
C PRO A 241 -2.24 11.32 2.81
N VAL A 242 -2.67 12.53 3.21
CA VAL A 242 -1.88 13.76 3.01
C VAL A 242 -0.60 13.75 3.84
N ASP A 243 -0.65 13.22 5.07
CA ASP A 243 0.54 13.08 5.90
C ASP A 243 1.37 11.87 5.45
N ALA A 244 0.71 10.81 5.02
CA ALA A 244 1.37 9.59 4.55
C ALA A 244 2.22 9.82 3.29
N ILE A 245 1.77 10.67 2.34
CA ILE A 245 2.51 10.95 1.12
C ILE A 245 3.83 11.69 1.38
N GLU A 246 3.97 12.41 2.50
CA GLU A 246 5.24 13.04 2.88
C GLU A 246 6.31 12.00 3.23
N LEU A 247 5.89 10.82 3.71
CA LEU A 247 6.77 9.72 4.03
C LEU A 247 6.95 8.75 2.85
N LEU A 248 5.85 8.34 2.24
CA LEU A 248 5.82 7.32 1.20
C LEU A 248 6.14 7.86 -0.20
N GLY A 249 5.98 9.17 -0.42
CA GLY A 249 6.09 9.79 -1.75
C GLY A 249 7.30 9.37 -2.57
N PRO A 250 8.52 9.31 -2.00
CA PRO A 250 9.72 8.85 -2.74
C PRO A 250 9.62 7.40 -3.26
N TYR A 251 8.74 6.59 -2.69
CA TYR A 251 8.59 5.16 -2.99
C TYR A 251 7.34 4.85 -3.81
N VAL A 252 6.48 5.84 -4.05
CA VAL A 252 5.23 5.65 -4.78
C VAL A 252 5.50 5.32 -6.23
N GLN A 253 5.02 4.17 -6.67
CA GLN A 253 5.12 3.66 -8.05
C GLN A 253 3.75 3.36 -8.66
N GLY A 254 2.69 3.45 -7.88
CA GLY A 254 1.30 3.32 -8.28
C GLY A 254 0.40 4.04 -7.29
N ILE A 255 -0.78 4.45 -7.74
CA ILE A 255 -1.81 5.10 -6.94
C ILE A 255 -3.12 4.36 -7.15
N HIS A 256 -3.81 4.03 -6.05
CA HIS A 256 -5.24 3.79 -6.10
C HIS A 256 -5.99 5.07 -5.71
N ALA A 257 -6.67 5.63 -6.68
CA ALA A 257 -7.65 6.69 -6.45
C ALA A 257 -8.94 6.02 -5.96
N LYS A 258 -9.12 6.05 -4.67
CA LYS A 258 -10.22 5.49 -3.90
C LYS A 258 -10.51 6.42 -2.74
N ASP A 259 -11.75 6.55 -2.34
CA ASP A 259 -12.16 7.43 -1.24
C ASP A 259 -12.96 6.68 -0.18
N GLY A 260 -12.92 7.20 1.04
CA GLY A 260 -13.56 6.52 2.15
C GLY A 260 -13.73 7.39 3.38
N MET A 261 -14.49 6.85 4.32
CA MET A 261 -14.77 7.42 5.63
C MET A 261 -14.01 6.67 6.71
N TRP A 262 -13.58 7.37 7.76
CA TRP A 262 -12.96 6.75 8.92
C TRP A 262 -13.90 5.77 9.62
N PRO A 263 -13.38 4.67 10.20
CA PRO A 263 -14.17 3.78 11.02
C PRO A 263 -14.72 4.51 12.26
N THR A 264 -16.02 4.39 12.47
CA THR A 264 -16.70 4.93 13.66
C THR A 264 -17.18 3.82 14.60
N ASN A 265 -17.18 2.58 14.11
CA ASN A 265 -17.45 1.38 14.90
C ASN A 265 -16.13 0.63 15.15
N PRO A 266 -15.74 0.33 16.40
CA PRO A 266 -14.48 -0.36 16.70
C PRO A 266 -14.38 -1.79 16.17
N LYS A 267 -15.46 -2.34 15.63
CA LYS A 267 -15.51 -3.69 15.07
C LYS A 267 -15.54 -3.75 13.53
N GLN A 268 -15.64 -2.60 12.87
CA GLN A 268 -15.81 -2.52 11.42
C GLN A 268 -14.80 -1.54 10.82
N LEU A 269 -14.35 -1.82 9.61
CA LEU A 269 -13.60 -0.86 8.81
C LEU A 269 -14.43 0.37 8.54
N GLY A 270 -13.78 1.43 8.06
CA GLY A 270 -14.45 2.55 7.45
C GLY A 270 -15.24 2.14 6.21
N GLU A 271 -15.99 3.05 5.66
CA GLU A 271 -16.85 2.83 4.49
C GLU A 271 -16.21 3.46 3.25
N GLU A 272 -16.09 2.69 2.17
CA GLU A 272 -15.73 3.20 0.85
C GLU A 272 -16.88 4.03 0.29
N VAL A 273 -16.56 5.19 -0.27
CA VAL A 273 -17.52 6.09 -0.91
C VAL A 273 -16.98 6.58 -2.25
N PRO A 274 -17.82 7.09 -3.17
CA PRO A 274 -17.35 7.66 -4.42
C PRO A 274 -16.32 8.78 -4.19
N ILE A 275 -15.34 8.88 -5.08
CA ILE A 275 -14.25 9.88 -5.01
C ILE A 275 -14.83 11.30 -4.88
N GLY A 276 -14.28 12.04 -3.92
CA GLY A 276 -14.71 13.40 -3.56
C GLY A 276 -15.89 13.44 -2.56
N LYS A 277 -16.33 12.29 -2.07
CA LYS A 277 -17.37 12.18 -1.02
C LYS A 277 -16.82 11.73 0.33
N GLY A 278 -15.58 11.29 0.37
CA GLY A 278 -14.90 10.79 1.56
C GLY A 278 -13.96 11.80 2.21
N LYS A 279 -12.90 11.27 2.77
CA LYS A 279 -11.92 12.01 3.58
C LYS A 279 -10.57 12.19 2.88
N VAL A 280 -10.40 11.68 1.67
CA VAL A 280 -9.19 11.89 0.87
C VAL A 280 -9.21 13.31 0.30
N ASP A 281 -8.19 14.10 0.61
CA ASP A 281 -7.96 15.40 -0.04
C ASP A 281 -7.21 15.20 -1.36
N PHE A 282 -7.95 14.81 -2.41
CA PHE A 282 -7.38 14.57 -3.73
C PHE A 282 -6.65 15.78 -4.31
N ARG A 283 -7.08 17.00 -4.02
CA ARG A 283 -6.41 18.21 -4.50
C ARG A 283 -4.97 18.24 -3.97
N ARG A 284 -4.79 18.12 -2.66
CA ARG A 284 -3.46 18.13 -2.04
C ARG A 284 -2.61 16.94 -2.50
N ILE A 285 -3.22 15.76 -2.63
CA ILE A 285 -2.53 14.56 -3.13
C ILE A 285 -2.02 14.78 -4.55
N ILE A 286 -2.85 15.23 -5.49
CA ILE A 286 -2.46 15.47 -6.88
C ILE A 286 -1.39 16.57 -6.98
N GLU A 287 -1.53 17.66 -6.22
CA GLU A 287 -0.52 18.72 -6.13
C GLU A 287 0.82 18.16 -5.65
N ARG A 288 0.80 17.31 -4.61
CA ARG A 288 2.01 16.71 -4.07
C ARG A 288 2.66 15.72 -5.03
N LEU A 289 1.89 14.89 -5.72
CA LEU A 289 2.39 14.01 -6.79
C LEU A 289 3.10 14.78 -7.91
N LYS A 290 2.53 15.92 -8.32
CA LYS A 290 3.17 16.82 -9.30
C LYS A 290 4.50 17.38 -8.79
N GLN A 291 4.56 17.80 -7.52
CA GLN A 291 5.81 18.28 -6.87
C GLN A 291 6.87 17.20 -6.77
N LEU A 292 6.46 15.95 -6.51
CA LEU A 292 7.35 14.79 -6.47
C LEU A 292 7.79 14.32 -7.88
N ASN A 293 7.34 14.97 -8.94
CA ASN A 293 7.53 14.53 -10.32
C ASN A 293 7.03 13.11 -10.60
N TYR A 294 6.00 12.67 -9.88
CA TYR A 294 5.37 11.39 -10.14
C TYR A 294 4.78 11.36 -11.56
N ARG A 295 5.10 10.32 -12.34
CA ARG A 295 4.71 10.15 -13.76
C ARG A 295 3.90 8.88 -13.99
N GLY A 296 3.57 8.16 -12.94
CA GLY A 296 2.76 6.95 -13.00
C GLY A 296 1.27 7.21 -13.23
N ALA A 297 0.52 6.14 -13.25
CA ALA A 297 -0.92 6.21 -13.36
C ALA A 297 -1.58 6.49 -12.00
N VAL A 298 -2.67 7.26 -12.05
CA VAL A 298 -3.64 7.42 -10.96
C VAL A 298 -4.79 6.48 -11.32
N THR A 299 -4.82 5.31 -10.72
CA THR A 299 -5.73 4.22 -11.05
C THR A 299 -6.97 4.31 -10.20
N ILE A 300 -8.14 4.47 -10.81
CA ILE A 300 -9.42 4.44 -10.12
C ILE A 300 -9.67 3.02 -9.62
N GLU A 301 -10.04 2.91 -8.35
CA GLU A 301 -10.52 1.69 -7.73
C GLU A 301 -11.89 1.95 -7.09
N ARG A 302 -12.88 1.16 -7.49
CA ARG A 302 -14.24 1.22 -6.97
C ARG A 302 -14.74 -0.19 -6.67
N GLU A 303 -14.78 -0.58 -5.40
CA GLU A 303 -15.02 -1.96 -4.94
C GLU A 303 -16.48 -2.36 -4.85
N ILE A 304 -17.34 -1.75 -5.64
CA ILE A 304 -18.71 -2.21 -5.82
C ILE A 304 -18.87 -2.86 -7.19
N SER A 305 -19.98 -3.50 -7.43
CA SER A 305 -20.30 -4.15 -8.70
C SER A 305 -21.62 -3.66 -9.28
N GLY A 306 -21.82 -3.92 -10.57
CA GLY A 306 -23.04 -3.59 -11.26
C GLY A 306 -23.05 -2.20 -11.91
N PRO A 307 -24.22 -1.72 -12.37
CA PRO A 307 -24.34 -0.46 -13.13
C PRO A 307 -23.81 0.75 -12.36
N GLN A 308 -24.02 0.81 -11.05
CA GLN A 308 -23.57 1.92 -10.21
C GLN A 308 -22.05 2.09 -10.23
N GLN A 309 -21.28 1.00 -10.31
CA GLN A 309 -19.82 1.09 -10.44
C GLN A 309 -19.40 1.88 -11.67
N LEU A 310 -20.06 1.66 -12.81
CA LEU A 310 -19.74 2.37 -14.06
C LEU A 310 -20.09 3.85 -13.99
N GLU A 311 -21.22 4.18 -13.37
CA GLU A 311 -21.63 5.56 -13.15
C GLU A 311 -20.64 6.29 -12.24
N ASP A 312 -20.27 5.66 -11.13
CA ASP A 312 -19.27 6.21 -10.19
C ASP A 312 -17.94 6.43 -10.91
N VAL A 313 -17.41 5.43 -11.62
CA VAL A 313 -16.11 5.55 -12.33
C VAL A 313 -16.12 6.67 -13.38
N ARG A 314 -17.24 6.90 -14.11
CA ARG A 314 -17.34 8.03 -15.04
C ARG A 314 -17.29 9.38 -14.31
N ALA A 315 -18.00 9.49 -13.20
CA ALA A 315 -18.00 10.71 -12.38
C ALA A 315 -16.62 10.95 -11.75
N GLU A 316 -15.99 9.91 -11.24
CA GLU A 316 -14.65 9.93 -10.63
C GLU A 316 -13.57 10.31 -11.64
N LYS A 317 -13.64 9.73 -12.85
CA LYS A 317 -12.77 10.15 -13.97
C LYS A 317 -12.89 11.65 -14.23
N THR A 318 -14.13 12.14 -14.39
CA THR A 318 -14.38 13.57 -14.65
C THR A 318 -13.88 14.46 -13.52
N TYR A 319 -13.99 14.02 -12.26
CA TYR A 319 -13.48 14.75 -11.11
C TYR A 319 -11.95 14.81 -11.11
N LEU A 320 -11.29 13.66 -11.32
CA LEU A 320 -9.82 13.56 -11.31
C LEU A 320 -9.19 14.29 -12.50
N GLU A 321 -9.79 14.24 -13.69
CA GLU A 321 -9.31 14.99 -14.88
C GLU A 321 -9.22 16.49 -14.59
N LYS A 322 -10.19 17.07 -13.87
CA LYS A 322 -10.15 18.49 -13.46
C LYS A 322 -9.02 18.83 -12.50
N LEU A 323 -8.53 17.86 -11.72
CA LEU A 323 -7.42 18.05 -10.79
C LEU A 323 -6.07 17.83 -11.45
N ILE A 324 -6.02 16.93 -12.41
CA ILE A 324 -4.77 16.60 -13.14
C ILE A 324 -4.42 17.71 -14.12
N GLY A 325 -5.39 18.29 -14.79
CA GLY A 325 -5.21 19.40 -15.76
C GLY A 325 -5.11 18.91 -17.17
#